data_82d1f9aafeb0ab31303cd621827f33b9
#
_entry.id   82d1f9aafeb0ab31303cd621827f33b9
#
_cell.length_a   1.000
_cell.length_b   1.000
_cell.length_c   1.000
_cell.angle_alpha   90.00
_cell.angle_beta   90.00
_cell.angle_gamma   90.00
#
_symmetry.space_group_name_H-M   'P 1'
#
loop_
_entity.id
_entity.type
_entity.pdbx_description
1 polymer ?
#
loop_
_entity_poly.entity_id
_entity_poly.type
_entity_poly.pdbx_seq_one_letter_code
_entity_poly.pdbx_strand_id
1 'polypeptide(L)'
;MNLIPQVKEAKKGTKRSIKGCNFVFPSDCDQRLINASKKVPNGKKTVIINIANKESQGYKILFGDKIEIYADSTVGAFYAIQTIRQIVKIGYYDVTEIVDSPDYETRGFYYDITRGRVAKLETLKELVDTLAYHKINMLQLYVEHVFPFKEYDGIYQRTGYMTPDETVELDKYCKENFIELVPSLSCFGHLYELLRSDKYKDLCELVDYKPVSIDWCERMAHHTINPSDDRSIEIIKSLIDQYAPLFTSDKFNICCDETFDLGNGRNKGKDKGRLYVDFVSKIIAHVKSKGKTPMMWGDIIDAHYDLIDQIDEDVIMLSWGYSANVQPDVINKVRDANRTQYVCPGCNNWTSLIEMLNASIPNITKMAKYGYDAGAKGLLNTCWGDYGQISPIYACMYSAIFGASKSWNVNCEYKNFDMAMDKHYYGYKGASKIVKTISSAYRTCYWYELLVGYSNRLFNNEAMWCRNQATPDQLSKSFMECEEIIPYLMATKWENENAREALLVVAQGTQCMIAMLMSMKTGEKLGYNFSDAEEWIKEYGRVYLKESKPGELKEVIKVIYELAERSLK
;
A
#
# COMPACT_ATOMS: atom_id res chain seq x y z
N MET A 1 0.99 -27.21 9.27
CA MET A 1 1.88 -26.32 8.45
C MET A 1 1.43 -24.87 8.59
N ASN A 2 2.36 -23.93 8.67
CA ASN A 2 2.04 -22.48 8.76
C ASN A 2 2.20 -21.85 7.38
N LEU A 3 1.17 -21.98 6.54
CA LEU A 3 1.08 -21.36 5.21
C LEU A 3 0.46 -19.96 5.32
N ILE A 4 0.83 -19.07 4.39
CA ILE A 4 0.35 -17.70 4.34
C ILE A 4 0.14 -17.25 2.86
N PRO A 5 -1.07 -17.03 2.37
CA PRO A 5 -2.36 -17.26 3.06
C PRO A 5 -2.55 -18.71 3.52
N GLN A 6 -3.30 -18.89 4.62
CA GLN A 6 -3.69 -20.21 5.09
C GLN A 6 -4.69 -20.84 4.12
N VAL A 7 -4.42 -22.07 3.71
CA VAL A 7 -5.32 -22.83 2.84
C VAL A 7 -6.66 -23.12 3.53
N LYS A 8 -7.74 -23.19 2.76
CA LYS A 8 -9.09 -23.40 3.30
C LYS A 8 -9.28 -24.79 3.88
N GLU A 9 -8.84 -25.81 3.15
CA GLU A 9 -9.02 -27.19 3.54
C GLU A 9 -7.73 -27.98 3.42
N ALA A 10 -7.42 -28.78 4.44
CA ALA A 10 -6.27 -29.66 4.43
C ALA A 10 -6.59 -30.96 5.20
N LYS A 11 -6.46 -32.11 4.56
CA LYS A 11 -6.61 -33.41 5.21
C LYS A 11 -5.30 -33.81 5.87
N LYS A 12 -5.32 -34.04 7.18
CA LYS A 12 -4.16 -34.42 7.97
C LYS A 12 -3.56 -35.75 7.47
N GLY A 13 -2.26 -35.83 7.45
CA GLY A 13 -1.48 -36.99 7.04
C GLY A 13 -0.25 -37.20 7.93
N THR A 14 0.59 -38.16 7.54
CA THR A 14 1.87 -38.39 8.19
C THR A 14 2.88 -37.34 7.78
N LYS A 15 3.67 -36.84 8.73
CA LYS A 15 4.74 -35.88 8.47
C LYS A 15 5.82 -36.47 7.58
N ARG A 16 6.12 -35.82 6.48
CA ARG A 16 7.14 -36.18 5.49
C ARG A 16 8.03 -34.99 5.16
N SER A 17 9.34 -35.22 5.09
CA SER A 17 10.31 -34.16 4.72
C SER A 17 10.25 -33.88 3.21
N ILE A 18 10.48 -32.60 2.86
CA ILE A 18 10.59 -32.13 1.48
C ILE A 18 11.65 -31.02 1.43
N LYS A 19 12.62 -31.13 0.51
CA LYS A 19 13.70 -30.13 0.35
C LYS A 19 13.69 -29.43 -1.01
N GLY A 20 12.89 -29.97 -1.94
CA GLY A 20 12.76 -29.45 -3.30
C GLY A 20 11.91 -30.38 -4.15
N CYS A 21 11.57 -29.91 -5.36
CA CYS A 21 10.69 -30.59 -6.29
C CYS A 21 11.21 -30.50 -7.73
N ASN A 22 10.82 -31.50 -8.56
CA ASN A 22 10.92 -31.44 -10.01
C ASN A 22 9.50 -31.39 -10.58
N PHE A 23 9.20 -30.36 -11.36
CA PHE A 23 7.88 -30.16 -11.93
C PHE A 23 7.75 -30.80 -13.30
N VAL A 24 6.61 -31.42 -13.55
CA VAL A 24 6.18 -31.96 -14.84
C VAL A 24 4.93 -31.20 -15.28
N PHE A 25 5.01 -30.54 -16.42
CA PHE A 25 3.97 -29.70 -16.98
C PHE A 25 3.27 -30.36 -18.17
N PRO A 26 2.02 -30.01 -18.49
CA PRO A 26 1.40 -30.32 -19.77
C PRO A 26 2.21 -29.75 -20.95
N SER A 27 2.06 -30.28 -22.13
CA SER A 27 2.86 -29.94 -23.34
C SER A 27 2.67 -28.47 -23.78
N ASP A 28 1.51 -27.93 -23.54
CA ASP A 28 1.07 -26.53 -23.89
C ASP A 28 1.08 -25.60 -22.71
N CYS A 29 1.93 -25.86 -21.71
CA CYS A 29 1.99 -25.09 -20.47
C CYS A 29 2.44 -23.65 -20.71
N ASP A 30 1.74 -22.71 -20.05
CA ASP A 30 2.15 -21.30 -19.97
C ASP A 30 3.58 -21.16 -19.41
N GLN A 31 4.44 -20.45 -20.13
CA GLN A 31 5.85 -20.24 -19.76
C GLN A 31 6.02 -19.59 -18.38
N ARG A 32 5.03 -18.79 -17.95
CA ARG A 32 5.02 -18.15 -16.63
C ARG A 32 4.98 -19.16 -15.48
N LEU A 33 4.27 -20.30 -15.64
CA LEU A 33 4.26 -21.39 -14.65
C LEU A 33 5.62 -22.08 -14.54
N ILE A 34 6.28 -22.30 -15.69
CA ILE A 34 7.63 -22.85 -15.73
C ILE A 34 8.60 -21.90 -15.02
N ASN A 35 8.48 -20.59 -15.26
CA ASN A 35 9.31 -19.59 -14.59
C ASN A 35 9.03 -19.53 -13.06
N ALA A 36 7.77 -19.61 -12.64
CA ALA A 36 7.39 -19.67 -11.23
C ALA A 36 7.98 -20.90 -10.52
N SER A 37 7.98 -22.07 -11.18
CA SER A 37 8.51 -23.31 -10.61
C SER A 37 10.03 -23.25 -10.38
N LYS A 38 10.78 -22.49 -11.19
CA LYS A 38 12.24 -22.29 -11.00
C LYS A 38 12.58 -21.60 -9.68
N LYS A 39 11.61 -20.90 -9.05
CA LYS A 39 11.76 -20.32 -7.71
C LYS A 39 11.63 -21.36 -6.59
N VAL A 40 11.30 -22.62 -6.91
CA VAL A 40 11.29 -23.76 -5.98
C VAL A 40 12.60 -24.53 -6.15
N PRO A 41 13.35 -24.82 -5.07
CA PRO A 41 14.56 -25.62 -5.17
C PRO A 41 14.32 -26.98 -5.86
N ASN A 42 15.25 -27.39 -6.71
CA ASN A 42 15.21 -28.72 -7.32
C ASN A 42 15.33 -29.82 -6.26
N GLY A 43 14.64 -30.94 -6.46
CA GLY A 43 14.64 -32.06 -5.50
C GLY A 43 14.11 -33.34 -6.06
N LYS A 44 14.12 -34.41 -5.23
CA LYS A 44 13.71 -35.73 -5.62
C LYS A 44 12.19 -35.92 -5.80
N LYS A 45 11.38 -34.98 -5.23
CA LYS A 45 9.94 -35.11 -5.26
C LYS A 45 9.39 -34.61 -6.60
N THR A 46 8.68 -35.45 -7.31
CA THR A 46 8.02 -35.06 -8.57
C THR A 46 6.68 -34.39 -8.26
N VAL A 47 6.42 -33.24 -8.90
CA VAL A 47 5.14 -32.52 -8.89
C VAL A 47 4.57 -32.53 -10.31
N ILE A 48 3.39 -33.11 -10.48
CA ILE A 48 2.68 -33.15 -11.76
C ILE A 48 1.58 -32.10 -11.76
N ILE A 49 1.51 -31.27 -12.80
CA ILE A 49 0.50 -30.22 -12.93
C ILE A 49 -0.52 -30.64 -14.00
N ASN A 50 -1.80 -30.61 -13.59
CA ASN A 50 -2.97 -30.79 -14.43
C ASN A 50 -3.85 -29.54 -14.38
N ILE A 51 -4.27 -29.02 -15.53
CA ILE A 51 -5.07 -27.78 -15.63
C ILE A 51 -6.37 -28.09 -16.38
N ALA A 52 -7.51 -27.69 -15.79
CA ALA A 52 -8.85 -27.99 -16.33
C ALA A 52 -9.41 -26.90 -17.25
N ASN A 53 -8.72 -25.75 -17.41
CA ASN A 53 -9.14 -24.60 -18.23
C ASN A 53 -10.54 -24.04 -17.90
N LYS A 54 -10.84 -23.92 -16.59
CA LYS A 54 -12.03 -23.22 -16.07
C LYS A 54 -11.68 -21.77 -15.72
N GLU A 55 -12.67 -20.95 -15.47
CA GLU A 55 -12.47 -19.55 -15.05
C GLU A 55 -12.11 -19.38 -13.57
N SER A 56 -12.15 -20.43 -12.76
CA SER A 56 -11.85 -20.39 -11.32
C SER A 56 -10.36 -20.28 -11.03
N GLN A 57 -10.01 -19.67 -9.90
CA GLN A 57 -8.64 -19.59 -9.36
C GLN A 57 -8.32 -20.74 -8.38
N GLY A 58 -9.19 -21.73 -8.28
CA GLY A 58 -9.08 -22.84 -7.35
C GLY A 58 -8.05 -23.89 -7.77
N TYR A 59 -7.61 -24.66 -6.79
CA TYR A 59 -6.73 -25.80 -7.00
C TYR A 59 -6.88 -26.87 -5.91
N LYS A 60 -6.46 -28.09 -6.26
CA LYS A 60 -6.33 -29.23 -5.35
C LYS A 60 -4.91 -29.80 -5.46
N ILE A 61 -4.31 -30.15 -4.32
CA ILE A 61 -3.00 -30.81 -4.26
C ILE A 61 -3.14 -32.14 -3.53
N LEU A 62 -2.72 -33.23 -4.15
CA LEU A 62 -2.64 -34.58 -3.57
C LEU A 62 -1.19 -34.93 -3.25
N PHE A 63 -0.96 -35.40 -2.02
CA PHE A 63 0.38 -35.77 -1.52
C PHE A 63 0.52 -37.29 -1.39
N GLY A 64 1.11 -37.90 -2.38
CA GLY A 64 1.42 -39.34 -2.47
C GLY A 64 2.92 -39.61 -2.71
N ASP A 65 3.24 -40.65 -3.48
CA ASP A 65 4.61 -40.90 -3.95
C ASP A 65 5.07 -39.76 -4.87
N LYS A 66 4.17 -39.28 -5.69
CA LYS A 66 4.27 -38.01 -6.40
C LYS A 66 3.33 -37.01 -5.75
N ILE A 67 3.54 -35.74 -5.98
CA ILE A 67 2.59 -34.65 -5.66
C ILE A 67 1.84 -34.36 -6.96
N GLU A 68 0.52 -34.31 -6.90
CA GLU A 68 -0.31 -34.02 -8.06
C GLU A 68 -1.13 -32.75 -7.80
N ILE A 69 -1.00 -31.78 -8.69
CA ILE A 69 -1.76 -30.52 -8.69
C ILE A 69 -2.87 -30.65 -9.74
N TYR A 70 -4.09 -30.42 -9.33
CA TYR A 70 -5.27 -30.26 -10.19
C TYR A 70 -5.77 -28.82 -10.02
N ALA A 71 -5.45 -27.98 -10.98
CA ALA A 71 -5.82 -26.58 -10.99
C ALA A 71 -7.01 -26.33 -11.92
N ASP A 72 -7.90 -25.43 -11.52
CA ASP A 72 -9.03 -25.03 -12.36
C ASP A 72 -8.56 -24.22 -13.58
N SER A 73 -7.51 -23.42 -13.42
CA SER A 73 -6.95 -22.55 -14.46
C SER A 73 -5.43 -22.43 -14.33
N THR A 74 -4.79 -21.76 -15.30
CA THR A 74 -3.37 -21.38 -15.24
C THR A 74 -3.06 -20.54 -13.98
N VAL A 75 -3.95 -19.64 -13.59
CA VAL A 75 -3.81 -18.83 -12.36
C VAL A 75 -3.90 -19.72 -11.11
N GLY A 76 -4.84 -20.67 -11.07
CA GLY A 76 -4.94 -21.66 -10.00
C GLY A 76 -3.67 -22.51 -9.88
N ALA A 77 -3.08 -22.92 -11.01
CA ALA A 77 -1.81 -23.65 -11.03
C ALA A 77 -0.65 -22.80 -10.47
N PHE A 78 -0.61 -21.52 -10.80
CA PHE A 78 0.36 -20.58 -10.23
C PHE A 78 0.26 -20.52 -8.70
N TYR A 79 -0.95 -20.40 -8.15
CA TYR A 79 -1.17 -20.37 -6.69
C TYR A 79 -0.83 -21.70 -6.01
N ALA A 80 -1.09 -22.81 -6.66
CA ALA A 80 -0.65 -24.12 -6.18
C ALA A 80 0.89 -24.22 -6.13
N ILE A 81 1.60 -23.69 -7.14
CA ILE A 81 3.07 -23.61 -7.14
C ILE A 81 3.56 -22.75 -5.97
N GLN A 82 2.92 -21.60 -5.66
CA GLN A 82 3.30 -20.80 -4.49
C GLN A 82 3.09 -21.58 -3.18
N THR A 83 2.01 -22.35 -3.07
CA THR A 83 1.77 -23.22 -1.91
C THR A 83 2.86 -24.29 -1.78
N ILE A 84 3.26 -24.96 -2.86
CA ILE A 84 4.39 -25.91 -2.86
C ILE A 84 5.69 -25.22 -2.47
N ARG A 85 5.95 -24.00 -2.99
CA ARG A 85 7.12 -23.20 -2.65
C ARG A 85 7.20 -22.91 -1.14
N GLN A 86 6.07 -22.57 -0.51
CA GLN A 86 5.97 -22.38 0.93
C GLN A 86 6.21 -23.68 1.71
N ILE A 87 5.63 -24.79 1.27
CA ILE A 87 5.83 -26.11 1.88
C ILE A 87 7.31 -26.53 1.82
N VAL A 88 7.98 -26.32 0.69
CA VAL A 88 9.42 -26.60 0.55
C VAL A 88 10.24 -25.69 1.49
N LYS A 89 9.87 -24.40 1.63
CA LYS A 89 10.52 -23.47 2.57
C LYS A 89 10.32 -23.90 4.03
N ILE A 90 9.18 -24.49 4.39
CA ILE A 90 8.94 -25.10 5.72
C ILE A 90 9.81 -26.34 5.92
N GLY A 91 10.06 -27.12 4.86
CA GLY A 91 10.89 -28.32 4.86
C GLY A 91 10.16 -29.62 5.13
N TYR A 92 8.84 -29.59 5.33
CA TYR A 92 8.00 -30.78 5.51
C TYR A 92 6.54 -30.49 5.15
N TYR A 93 5.75 -31.55 4.95
CA TYR A 93 4.29 -31.55 4.93
C TYR A 93 3.74 -32.66 5.82
N ASP A 94 2.53 -32.45 6.35
CA ASP A 94 1.81 -33.35 7.25
C ASP A 94 0.33 -33.50 6.83
N VAL A 95 0.09 -33.42 5.52
CA VAL A 95 -1.22 -33.51 4.89
C VAL A 95 -1.20 -34.51 3.74
N THR A 96 -2.37 -35.07 3.40
CA THR A 96 -2.58 -35.93 2.24
C THR A 96 -3.26 -35.20 1.09
N GLU A 97 -4.01 -34.14 1.40
CA GLU A 97 -4.75 -33.33 0.43
C GLU A 97 -4.83 -31.89 0.89
N ILE A 98 -4.77 -30.96 -0.04
CA ILE A 98 -5.14 -29.55 0.12
C ILE A 98 -6.19 -29.25 -0.95
N VAL A 99 -7.30 -28.57 -0.57
CA VAL A 99 -8.26 -27.94 -1.49
C VAL A 99 -8.35 -26.47 -1.13
N ASP A 100 -8.14 -25.60 -2.12
CA ASP A 100 -7.95 -24.17 -1.85
C ASP A 100 -8.44 -23.29 -3.00
N SER A 101 -8.97 -22.13 -2.65
CA SER A 101 -9.42 -21.10 -3.59
C SER A 101 -9.57 -19.76 -2.84
N PRO A 102 -9.44 -18.61 -3.50
CA PRO A 102 -9.65 -17.32 -2.83
C PRO A 102 -11.13 -17.02 -2.57
N ASP A 103 -11.41 -16.24 -1.52
CA ASP A 103 -12.74 -15.66 -1.27
C ASP A 103 -13.00 -14.42 -2.13
N TYR A 104 -11.95 -13.61 -2.36
CA TYR A 104 -12.02 -12.47 -3.27
C TYR A 104 -11.37 -12.79 -4.62
N GLU A 105 -12.05 -12.45 -5.70
CA GLU A 105 -11.54 -12.60 -7.06
C GLU A 105 -10.32 -11.72 -7.28
N THR A 106 -10.41 -10.43 -6.87
CA THR A 106 -9.31 -9.47 -6.90
C THR A 106 -8.78 -9.25 -5.49
N ARG A 107 -7.46 -9.40 -5.35
CA ARG A 107 -6.70 -9.20 -4.12
C ARG A 107 -5.58 -8.24 -4.42
N GLY A 108 -5.79 -6.97 -4.04
CA GLY A 108 -4.96 -5.86 -4.45
C GLY A 108 -4.09 -5.29 -3.33
N PHE A 109 -2.99 -4.68 -3.76
CA PHE A 109 -2.17 -3.79 -2.95
C PHE A 109 -2.05 -2.44 -3.65
N TYR A 110 -2.31 -1.38 -2.92
CA TYR A 110 -2.21 0.00 -3.38
C TYR A 110 -1.05 0.68 -2.67
N TYR A 111 -0.11 1.21 -3.42
CA TYR A 111 1.10 1.81 -2.86
C TYR A 111 1.28 3.24 -3.35
N ASP A 112 1.38 4.17 -2.40
CA ASP A 112 1.63 5.58 -2.69
C ASP A 112 3.12 5.79 -3.01
N ILE A 113 3.41 6.19 -4.24
CA ILE A 113 4.77 6.54 -4.69
C ILE A 113 4.94 8.05 -4.91
N THR A 114 3.94 8.84 -4.55
CA THR A 114 3.92 10.28 -4.83
C THR A 114 4.38 11.11 -3.64
N ARG A 115 3.90 10.79 -2.45
CA ARG A 115 4.04 11.66 -1.29
C ARG A 115 5.38 11.47 -0.58
N GLY A 116 6.44 12.04 -1.15
CA GLY A 116 7.77 12.10 -0.55
C GLY A 116 8.71 10.95 -0.91
N ARG A 117 8.24 9.85 -1.53
CA ARG A 117 9.09 8.69 -1.81
C ARG A 117 8.71 8.00 -3.12
N VAL A 118 9.56 8.11 -4.13
CA VAL A 118 9.42 7.36 -5.38
C VAL A 118 10.29 6.11 -5.30
N ALA A 119 9.68 4.93 -5.24
CA ALA A 119 10.42 3.67 -5.19
C ALA A 119 11.23 3.41 -6.47
N LYS A 120 12.38 2.73 -6.35
CA LYS A 120 13.16 2.25 -7.50
C LYS A 120 12.44 1.08 -8.18
N LEU A 121 12.69 0.89 -9.46
CA LEU A 121 12.13 -0.24 -10.21
C LEU A 121 12.48 -1.60 -9.59
N GLU A 122 13.71 -1.77 -9.12
CA GLU A 122 14.15 -3.00 -8.46
C GLU A 122 13.36 -3.27 -7.17
N THR A 123 13.13 -2.23 -6.37
CA THR A 123 12.31 -2.32 -5.15
C THR A 123 10.86 -2.70 -5.47
N LEU A 124 10.30 -2.13 -6.55
CA LEU A 124 8.95 -2.50 -7.01
C LEU A 124 8.89 -3.93 -7.53
N LYS A 125 9.93 -4.43 -8.20
CA LYS A 125 10.01 -5.85 -8.60
C LYS A 125 10.10 -6.79 -7.39
N GLU A 126 10.87 -6.45 -6.36
CA GLU A 126 10.90 -7.20 -5.10
C GLU A 126 9.53 -7.19 -4.39
N LEU A 127 8.83 -6.05 -4.44
CA LEU A 127 7.45 -5.97 -3.96
C LEU A 127 6.53 -6.92 -4.74
N VAL A 128 6.60 -6.91 -6.08
CA VAL A 128 5.83 -7.83 -6.96
C VAL A 128 6.11 -9.29 -6.61
N ASP A 129 7.38 -9.68 -6.39
CA ASP A 129 7.74 -11.03 -5.97
C ASP A 129 7.12 -11.41 -4.63
N THR A 130 7.10 -10.49 -3.68
CA THR A 130 6.48 -10.67 -2.37
C THR A 130 4.97 -10.82 -2.49
N LEU A 131 4.32 -9.94 -3.26
CA LEU A 131 2.87 -9.98 -3.50
C LEU A 131 2.45 -11.28 -4.18
N ALA A 132 3.16 -11.69 -5.24
CA ALA A 132 2.93 -12.94 -5.98
C ALA A 132 3.08 -14.18 -5.07
N TYR A 133 4.11 -14.20 -4.22
CA TYR A 133 4.34 -15.29 -3.25
C TYR A 133 3.19 -15.44 -2.27
N HIS A 134 2.53 -14.33 -1.91
CA HIS A 134 1.36 -14.29 -1.03
C HIS A 134 0.02 -14.23 -1.77
N LYS A 135 0.02 -14.57 -3.07
CA LYS A 135 -1.17 -14.73 -3.92
C LYS A 135 -2.00 -13.45 -4.12
N ILE A 136 -1.39 -12.28 -4.02
CA ILE A 136 -1.95 -11.00 -4.49
C ILE A 136 -1.92 -11.01 -6.02
N ASN A 137 -2.96 -10.47 -6.67
CA ASN A 137 -3.09 -10.45 -8.12
C ASN A 137 -3.35 -9.06 -8.73
N MET A 138 -3.29 -8.01 -7.92
CA MET A 138 -3.38 -6.62 -8.40
C MET A 138 -2.40 -5.72 -7.64
N LEU A 139 -1.73 -4.84 -8.36
CA LEU A 139 -0.93 -3.74 -7.82
C LEU A 139 -1.42 -2.43 -8.42
N GLN A 140 -1.61 -1.41 -7.61
CA GLN A 140 -1.80 -0.03 -8.05
C GLN A 140 -0.74 0.86 -7.44
N LEU A 141 -0.16 1.75 -8.25
CA LEU A 141 0.75 2.78 -7.79
C LEU A 141 0.05 4.13 -7.87
N TYR A 142 -0.07 4.82 -6.75
CA TYR A 142 -0.69 6.13 -6.69
C TYR A 142 0.22 7.20 -7.27
N VAL A 143 -0.29 7.93 -8.26
CA VAL A 143 0.44 8.98 -8.97
C VAL A 143 -0.35 10.28 -8.98
N GLU A 144 0.32 11.37 -8.60
CA GLU A 144 -0.11 12.76 -8.82
C GLU A 144 0.82 13.40 -9.86
N HIS A 145 2.06 13.67 -9.48
CA HIS A 145 3.05 14.44 -10.25
C HIS A 145 4.38 13.70 -10.49
N VAL A 146 4.50 12.45 -10.03
CA VAL A 146 5.75 11.66 -10.12
C VAL A 146 5.87 10.84 -11.41
N PHE A 147 5.35 11.38 -12.48
CA PHE A 147 5.49 10.87 -13.85
C PHE A 147 5.78 12.06 -14.79
N PRO A 148 6.57 11.89 -15.87
CA PRO A 148 7.00 13.00 -16.73
C PRO A 148 5.91 13.46 -17.71
N PHE A 149 4.74 13.83 -17.18
CA PHE A 149 3.71 14.48 -17.94
C PHE A 149 4.19 15.84 -18.48
N LYS A 150 3.84 16.17 -19.71
CA LYS A 150 4.21 17.46 -20.32
C LYS A 150 3.63 18.67 -19.57
N GLU A 151 2.52 18.46 -18.83
CA GLU A 151 1.88 19.48 -18.00
C GLU A 151 2.66 19.75 -16.71
N TYR A 152 3.45 18.80 -16.25
CA TYR A 152 4.27 18.86 -15.02
C TYR A 152 5.76 19.15 -15.31
N ASP A 153 6.09 19.68 -16.48
CA ASP A 153 7.48 19.99 -16.80
C ASP A 153 8.12 20.95 -15.76
N GLY A 154 9.33 20.61 -15.32
CA GLY A 154 10.01 21.30 -14.23
C GLY A 154 9.58 20.87 -12.81
N ILE A 155 8.48 20.13 -12.64
CA ILE A 155 7.96 19.67 -11.34
C ILE A 155 8.50 18.29 -10.99
N TYR A 156 8.25 17.29 -11.85
CA TYR A 156 8.64 15.89 -11.59
C TYR A 156 10.15 15.70 -11.42
N GLN A 157 10.97 16.53 -12.06
CA GLN A 157 12.44 16.46 -11.92
C GLN A 157 12.89 16.75 -10.48
N ARG A 158 12.15 17.59 -9.77
CA ARG A 158 12.45 17.98 -8.39
C ARG A 158 12.05 16.90 -7.38
N THR A 159 10.91 16.24 -7.60
CA THR A 159 10.32 15.28 -6.66
C THR A 159 10.80 13.83 -6.89
N GLY A 160 11.47 13.58 -8.01
CA GLY A 160 11.71 12.23 -8.52
C GLY A 160 10.47 11.69 -9.25
N TYR A 161 10.66 10.70 -10.12
CA TYR A 161 9.56 10.18 -10.95
C TYR A 161 9.86 8.77 -11.47
N MET A 162 8.82 8.06 -11.88
CA MET A 162 8.93 6.86 -12.71
C MET A 162 8.95 7.25 -14.19
N THR A 163 9.88 6.69 -14.95
CA THR A 163 9.93 6.90 -16.40
C THR A 163 8.88 6.02 -17.12
N PRO A 164 8.48 6.37 -18.35
CA PRO A 164 7.64 5.50 -19.19
C PRO A 164 8.23 4.10 -19.36
N ASP A 165 9.55 3.99 -19.60
CA ASP A 165 10.23 2.69 -19.77
C ASP A 165 10.18 1.85 -18.49
N GLU A 166 10.43 2.45 -17.31
CA GLU A 166 10.29 1.77 -16.01
C GLU A 166 8.85 1.30 -15.77
N THR A 167 7.86 2.10 -16.19
CA THR A 167 6.44 1.75 -16.05
C THR A 167 6.09 0.54 -16.93
N VAL A 168 6.49 0.54 -18.20
CA VAL A 168 6.27 -0.59 -19.13
C VAL A 168 7.00 -1.85 -18.66
N GLU A 169 8.23 -1.71 -18.16
CA GLU A 169 9.00 -2.83 -17.63
C GLU A 169 8.34 -3.44 -16.37
N LEU A 170 7.82 -2.59 -15.49
CA LEU A 170 7.07 -3.03 -14.31
C LEU A 170 5.76 -3.73 -14.69
N ASP A 171 4.99 -3.20 -15.64
CA ASP A 171 3.76 -3.82 -16.13
C ASP A 171 4.02 -5.23 -16.68
N LYS A 172 5.06 -5.36 -17.51
CA LYS A 172 5.50 -6.68 -18.00
C LYS A 172 5.89 -7.62 -16.87
N TYR A 173 6.66 -7.13 -15.88
CA TYR A 173 7.10 -7.95 -14.75
C TYR A 173 5.94 -8.40 -13.88
N CYS A 174 4.96 -7.52 -13.63
CA CYS A 174 3.71 -7.86 -12.94
C CYS A 174 2.96 -8.97 -13.67
N LYS A 175 2.76 -8.82 -14.99
CA LYS A 175 2.07 -9.81 -15.83
C LYS A 175 2.76 -11.17 -15.84
N GLU A 176 4.09 -11.21 -15.83
CA GLU A 176 4.87 -12.44 -15.73
C GLU A 176 4.67 -13.15 -14.38
N ASN A 177 4.30 -12.43 -13.33
CA ASN A 177 4.01 -12.93 -11.98
C ASN A 177 2.50 -13.04 -11.67
N PHE A 178 1.62 -13.04 -12.68
CA PHE A 178 0.16 -13.10 -12.53
C PHE A 178 -0.41 -11.97 -11.67
N ILE A 179 0.18 -10.78 -11.73
CA ILE A 179 -0.30 -9.56 -11.11
C ILE A 179 -0.70 -8.58 -12.22
N GLU A 180 -1.88 -8.00 -12.09
CA GLU A 180 -2.34 -6.90 -12.92
C GLU A 180 -1.81 -5.57 -12.34
N LEU A 181 -1.03 -4.80 -13.11
CA LEU A 181 -0.65 -3.44 -12.75
C LEU A 181 -1.71 -2.48 -13.28
N VAL A 182 -2.53 -1.92 -12.39
CA VAL A 182 -3.59 -0.98 -12.75
C VAL A 182 -3.08 0.46 -12.60
N PRO A 183 -3.16 1.30 -13.64
CA PRO A 183 -2.81 2.72 -13.53
C PRO A 183 -3.74 3.42 -12.53
N SER A 184 -3.16 4.26 -11.68
CA SER A 184 -3.89 5.10 -10.74
C SER A 184 -3.34 6.53 -10.80
N LEU A 185 -4.21 7.49 -11.10
CA LEU A 185 -3.86 8.88 -11.34
C LEU A 185 -4.89 9.81 -10.73
N SER A 186 -4.44 10.80 -9.95
CA SER A 186 -5.32 11.87 -9.47
C SER A 186 -5.82 12.73 -10.62
N CYS A 187 -7.15 12.78 -10.77
CA CYS A 187 -7.80 13.45 -11.90
C CYS A 187 -8.72 14.62 -11.50
N PHE A 188 -8.91 14.91 -10.22
CA PHE A 188 -9.80 16.00 -9.79
C PHE A 188 -9.29 16.72 -8.52
N GLY A 189 -9.21 16.04 -7.37
CA GLY A 189 -8.49 16.48 -6.18
C GLY A 189 -6.99 16.18 -6.27
N HIS A 190 -6.22 16.53 -5.24
CA HIS A 190 -4.79 16.22 -5.10
C HIS A 190 -3.87 16.72 -6.23
N LEU A 191 -4.27 17.79 -6.92
CA LEU A 191 -3.51 18.40 -8.02
C LEU A 191 -2.63 19.58 -7.55
N TYR A 192 -2.17 19.53 -6.31
CA TYR A 192 -1.41 20.61 -5.65
C TYR A 192 -0.24 21.10 -6.52
N GLU A 193 0.61 20.20 -6.97
CA GLU A 193 1.82 20.54 -7.71
C GLU A 193 1.51 21.20 -9.07
N LEU A 194 0.44 20.77 -9.74
CA LEU A 194 -0.04 21.40 -10.96
C LEU A 194 -0.58 22.80 -10.69
N LEU A 195 -1.49 22.91 -9.72
CA LEU A 195 -2.29 24.10 -9.47
C LEU A 195 -1.52 25.22 -8.74
N ARG A 196 -0.35 24.95 -8.16
CA ARG A 196 0.55 25.97 -7.63
C ARG A 196 1.50 26.55 -8.69
N SER A 197 1.59 25.91 -9.86
CA SER A 197 2.46 26.39 -10.94
C SER A 197 1.94 27.68 -11.54
N ASP A 198 2.85 28.57 -11.99
CA ASP A 198 2.46 29.83 -12.63
C ASP A 198 1.60 29.63 -13.88
N LYS A 199 1.73 28.48 -14.53
CA LYS A 199 1.01 28.13 -15.75
C LYS A 199 -0.46 27.76 -15.51
N TYR A 200 -0.77 27.15 -14.37
CA TYR A 200 -2.09 26.56 -14.12
C TYR A 200 -2.77 27.01 -12.82
N LYS A 201 -2.17 27.95 -12.06
CA LYS A 201 -2.77 28.46 -10.82
C LYS A 201 -4.13 29.11 -10.97
N ASP A 202 -4.44 29.60 -12.17
CA ASP A 202 -5.75 30.17 -12.51
C ASP A 202 -6.84 29.11 -12.69
N LEU A 203 -6.47 27.83 -12.78
CA LEU A 203 -7.39 26.68 -12.78
C LEU A 203 -7.64 26.10 -11.38
N CYS A 204 -7.00 26.59 -10.31
CA CYS A 204 -7.33 26.19 -8.96
C CYS A 204 -8.73 26.63 -8.58
N GLU A 205 -9.52 25.76 -7.94
CA GLU A 205 -10.85 26.11 -7.45
C GLU A 205 -10.79 27.26 -6.43
N LEU A 206 -9.78 27.25 -5.55
CA LEU A 206 -9.57 28.31 -4.58
C LEU A 206 -9.04 29.58 -5.26
N VAL A 207 -9.69 30.73 -4.96
CA VAL A 207 -9.26 32.05 -5.38
C VAL A 207 -8.30 32.60 -4.30
N ASP A 208 -7.30 33.37 -4.73
CA ASP A 208 -6.31 34.02 -3.84
C ASP A 208 -5.42 33.05 -3.04
N TYR A 209 -5.34 31.79 -3.48
CA TYR A 209 -4.43 30.81 -2.90
C TYR A 209 -2.97 31.28 -3.09
N LYS A 210 -2.25 31.40 -1.97
CA LYS A 210 -0.81 31.69 -1.98
C LYS A 210 -0.05 30.41 -1.69
N PRO A 211 0.69 29.85 -2.68
CA PRO A 211 1.50 28.67 -2.43
C PRO A 211 2.50 28.96 -1.31
N VAL A 212 2.49 28.13 -0.27
CA VAL A 212 3.52 28.13 0.74
C VAL A 212 4.60 27.13 0.33
N SER A 213 5.87 27.43 0.60
CA SER A 213 6.97 26.56 0.22
C SER A 213 6.83 25.19 0.86
N ILE A 214 6.96 24.13 0.06
CA ILE A 214 7.13 22.72 0.42
C ILE A 214 6.70 22.39 1.86
N ASP A 215 5.42 22.45 2.08
CA ASP A 215 4.84 21.90 3.30
C ASP A 215 3.95 20.73 2.89
N TRP A 216 4.34 19.52 3.26
CA TRP A 216 3.51 18.33 2.98
C TRP A 216 2.09 18.48 3.56
N CYS A 217 1.92 19.30 4.60
CA CYS A 217 0.60 19.63 5.12
C CYS A 217 -0.26 20.38 4.11
N GLU A 218 0.33 21.24 3.28
CA GLU A 218 -0.42 21.99 2.26
C GLU A 218 -0.79 21.13 1.06
N ARG A 219 0.03 20.14 0.71
CA ARG A 219 -0.36 19.15 -0.29
C ARG A 219 -1.61 18.39 0.13
N MET A 220 -1.76 18.16 1.43
CA MET A 220 -2.93 17.51 2.01
C MET A 220 -4.14 18.45 2.12
N ALA A 221 -4.00 19.74 1.78
CA ALA A 221 -5.14 20.65 1.62
C ALA A 221 -5.99 20.32 0.38
N HIS A 222 -5.63 19.28 -0.37
CA HIS A 222 -6.44 18.67 -1.42
C HIS A 222 -6.88 19.64 -2.51
N HIS A 223 -5.93 20.26 -3.19
CA HIS A 223 -6.20 21.23 -4.23
C HIS A 223 -7.00 20.62 -5.38
N THR A 224 -8.18 21.17 -5.57
CA THR A 224 -9.15 20.76 -6.58
C THR A 224 -9.04 21.65 -7.80
N ILE A 225 -9.03 21.06 -9.00
CA ILE A 225 -9.08 21.80 -10.26
C ILE A 225 -10.50 22.34 -10.47
N ASN A 226 -10.63 23.52 -11.05
CA ASN A 226 -11.92 24.16 -11.36
C ASN A 226 -12.70 23.39 -12.44
N PRO A 227 -13.78 22.68 -12.11
CA PRO A 227 -14.53 21.87 -13.09
C PRO A 227 -15.33 22.69 -14.11
N SER A 228 -15.50 24.00 -13.88
CA SER A 228 -16.26 24.89 -14.77
C SER A 228 -15.41 25.54 -15.86
N ASP A 229 -14.11 25.29 -15.89
CA ASP A 229 -13.22 25.75 -16.97
C ASP A 229 -12.91 24.58 -17.89
N ASP A 230 -13.19 24.72 -19.18
CA ASP A 230 -12.99 23.63 -20.17
C ASP A 230 -11.51 23.24 -20.32
N ARG A 231 -10.56 24.12 -19.97
CA ARG A 231 -9.13 23.77 -19.94
C ARG A 231 -8.84 22.68 -18.92
N SER A 232 -9.60 22.64 -17.82
CA SER A 232 -9.42 21.64 -16.76
C SER A 232 -9.62 20.22 -17.28
N ILE A 233 -10.72 19.96 -18.00
CA ILE A 233 -10.98 18.62 -18.54
C ILE A 233 -9.98 18.24 -19.64
N GLU A 234 -9.54 19.21 -20.45
CA GLU A 234 -8.54 18.93 -21.50
C GLU A 234 -7.16 18.57 -20.93
N ILE A 235 -6.75 19.18 -19.80
CA ILE A 235 -5.54 18.79 -19.08
C ILE A 235 -5.68 17.36 -18.57
N ILE A 236 -6.77 17.03 -17.88
CA ILE A 236 -6.97 15.69 -17.31
C ILE A 236 -6.97 14.62 -18.41
N LYS A 237 -7.66 14.87 -19.54
CA LYS A 237 -7.61 13.98 -20.70
C LYS A 237 -6.19 13.79 -21.23
N SER A 238 -5.41 14.87 -21.29
CA SER A 238 -4.03 14.81 -21.74
C SER A 238 -3.14 13.96 -20.80
N LEU A 239 -3.33 14.06 -19.47
CA LEU A 239 -2.61 13.21 -18.51
C LEU A 239 -2.97 11.73 -18.72
N ILE A 240 -4.26 11.43 -18.86
CA ILE A 240 -4.74 10.06 -19.13
C ILE A 240 -4.18 9.52 -20.44
N ASP A 241 -4.16 10.32 -21.50
CA ASP A 241 -3.66 9.92 -22.83
C ASP A 241 -2.15 9.61 -22.84
N GLN A 242 -1.38 10.25 -21.97
CA GLN A 242 0.04 9.97 -21.80
C GLN A 242 0.32 8.73 -20.94
N TYR A 243 -0.57 8.42 -19.99
CA TYR A 243 -0.31 7.40 -18.97
C TYR A 243 -0.97 6.05 -19.29
N ALA A 244 -2.24 6.05 -19.70
CA ALA A 244 -3.01 4.83 -19.94
C ALA A 244 -2.39 3.84 -20.95
N PRO A 245 -1.72 4.27 -22.05
CA PRO A 245 -1.15 3.33 -23.02
C PRO A 245 0.02 2.49 -22.50
N LEU A 246 0.61 2.86 -21.35
CA LEU A 246 1.76 2.16 -20.79
C LEU A 246 1.37 0.87 -20.03
N PHE A 247 0.09 0.62 -19.83
CA PHE A 247 -0.43 -0.47 -19.02
C PHE A 247 -1.26 -1.44 -19.85
N THR A 248 -1.01 -2.73 -19.63
CA THR A 248 -1.80 -3.82 -20.24
C THR A 248 -3.14 -4.07 -19.52
N SER A 249 -3.35 -3.51 -18.33
CA SER A 249 -4.62 -3.57 -17.60
C SER A 249 -5.78 -2.98 -18.41
N ASP A 250 -6.93 -3.59 -18.32
CA ASP A 250 -8.20 -3.06 -18.84
C ASP A 250 -8.89 -2.08 -17.88
N LYS A 251 -8.29 -1.79 -16.72
CA LYS A 251 -8.79 -0.87 -15.69
C LYS A 251 -7.97 0.41 -15.62
N PHE A 252 -8.58 1.47 -15.12
CA PHE A 252 -7.91 2.75 -14.83
C PHE A 252 -8.55 3.40 -13.61
N ASN A 253 -7.78 3.62 -12.54
CA ASN A 253 -8.23 4.34 -11.36
C ASN A 253 -8.03 5.84 -11.55
N ILE A 254 -9.13 6.58 -11.68
CA ILE A 254 -9.14 8.03 -11.84
C ILE A 254 -9.06 8.79 -10.51
N CYS A 255 -9.02 8.09 -9.38
CA CYS A 255 -9.07 8.61 -8.02
C CYS A 255 -10.32 9.49 -7.76
N CYS A 256 -10.25 10.78 -7.96
CA CYS A 256 -11.34 11.77 -7.80
C CYS A 256 -11.88 11.91 -6.37
N ASP A 257 -11.07 11.55 -5.37
CA ASP A 257 -11.37 11.65 -3.94
C ASP A 257 -11.12 13.06 -3.40
N GLU A 258 -11.67 13.31 -2.22
CA GLU A 258 -11.35 14.43 -1.31
C GLU A 258 -11.33 15.83 -1.96
N THR A 259 -12.29 16.12 -2.83
CA THR A 259 -12.43 17.42 -3.49
C THR A 259 -12.99 18.49 -2.54
N PHE A 260 -12.38 18.67 -1.36
CA PHE A 260 -12.89 19.55 -0.28
C PHE A 260 -12.97 21.02 -0.67
N ASP A 261 -12.14 21.47 -1.61
CA ASP A 261 -12.14 22.85 -2.12
C ASP A 261 -13.34 23.15 -3.00
N LEU A 262 -13.99 22.13 -3.57
CA LEU A 262 -15.05 22.27 -4.56
C LEU A 262 -16.20 23.14 -4.02
N GLY A 263 -16.56 24.18 -4.79
CA GLY A 263 -17.60 25.13 -4.43
C GLY A 263 -17.23 26.09 -3.28
N ASN A 264 -15.96 26.15 -2.89
CA ASN A 264 -15.47 27.10 -1.88
C ASN A 264 -14.77 28.33 -2.49
N GLY A 265 -14.51 28.33 -3.78
CA GLY A 265 -13.81 29.37 -4.53
C GLY A 265 -14.58 29.85 -5.77
N ARG A 266 -14.07 29.51 -6.96
CA ARG A 266 -14.63 29.96 -8.26
C ARG A 266 -16.05 29.49 -8.50
N ASN A 267 -16.42 28.37 -7.93
CA ASN A 267 -17.76 27.80 -8.04
C ASN A 267 -18.62 28.05 -6.78
N LYS A 268 -18.28 29.06 -5.98
CA LYS A 268 -19.03 29.37 -4.77
C LYS A 268 -20.51 29.60 -5.05
N GLY A 269 -21.37 28.91 -4.30
CA GLY A 269 -22.81 29.01 -4.42
C GLY A 269 -23.44 28.09 -5.47
N LYS A 270 -22.64 27.32 -6.22
CA LYS A 270 -23.14 26.25 -7.09
C LYS A 270 -23.33 24.95 -6.31
N ASP A 271 -24.14 24.06 -6.83
CA ASP A 271 -24.35 22.70 -6.30
C ASP A 271 -23.07 21.86 -6.45
N LYS A 272 -22.45 21.51 -5.33
CA LYS A 272 -21.19 20.77 -5.28
C LYS A 272 -21.31 19.35 -5.85
N GLY A 273 -22.39 18.65 -5.52
CA GLY A 273 -22.64 17.30 -6.02
C GLY A 273 -22.81 17.29 -7.54
N ARG A 274 -23.56 18.25 -8.07
CA ARG A 274 -23.74 18.39 -9.50
C ARG A 274 -22.44 18.72 -10.24
N LEU A 275 -21.67 19.68 -9.71
CA LEU A 275 -20.34 20.02 -10.25
C LEU A 275 -19.42 18.80 -10.30
N TYR A 276 -19.43 18.00 -9.23
CA TYR A 276 -18.63 16.80 -9.13
C TYR A 276 -19.03 15.78 -10.20
N VAL A 277 -20.31 15.41 -10.25
CA VAL A 277 -20.81 14.39 -11.18
C VAL A 277 -20.60 14.80 -12.63
N ASP A 278 -20.89 16.07 -12.99
CA ASP A 278 -20.73 16.58 -14.36
C ASP A 278 -19.24 16.52 -14.82
N PHE A 279 -18.31 16.80 -13.94
CA PHE A 279 -16.88 16.75 -14.27
C PHE A 279 -16.36 15.32 -14.33
N VAL A 280 -16.65 14.50 -13.34
CA VAL A 280 -16.22 13.09 -13.26
C VAL A 280 -16.79 12.27 -14.43
N SER A 281 -18.05 12.52 -14.83
CA SER A 281 -18.65 11.84 -15.99
C SER A 281 -17.88 12.09 -17.30
N LYS A 282 -17.29 13.28 -17.48
CA LYS A 282 -16.43 13.58 -18.66
C LYS A 282 -15.12 12.77 -18.59
N ILE A 283 -14.55 12.60 -17.41
CA ILE A 283 -13.33 11.80 -17.20
C ILE A 283 -13.63 10.32 -17.44
N ILE A 284 -14.73 9.80 -16.89
CA ILE A 284 -15.19 8.42 -17.08
C ILE A 284 -15.39 8.12 -18.56
N ALA A 285 -16.12 8.99 -19.29
CA ALA A 285 -16.34 8.83 -20.72
C ALA A 285 -15.02 8.79 -21.50
N HIS A 286 -14.04 9.61 -21.11
CA HIS A 286 -12.72 9.62 -21.76
C HIS A 286 -11.95 8.31 -21.49
N VAL A 287 -11.91 7.82 -20.26
CA VAL A 287 -11.28 6.53 -19.90
C VAL A 287 -11.93 5.36 -20.66
N LYS A 288 -13.27 5.32 -20.73
CA LYS A 288 -14.02 4.31 -21.51
C LYS A 288 -13.69 4.40 -23.02
N SER A 289 -13.47 5.61 -23.56
CA SER A 289 -13.06 5.79 -24.96
C SER A 289 -11.67 5.20 -25.27
N LYS A 290 -10.83 4.96 -24.24
CA LYS A 290 -9.54 4.25 -24.34
C LYS A 290 -9.69 2.73 -24.17
N GLY A 291 -10.91 2.21 -24.09
CA GLY A 291 -11.19 0.79 -23.88
C GLY A 291 -10.89 0.31 -22.46
N LYS A 292 -10.87 1.21 -21.47
CA LYS A 292 -10.58 0.87 -20.08
C LYS A 292 -11.82 1.05 -19.20
N THR A 293 -11.95 0.18 -18.18
CA THR A 293 -12.97 0.26 -17.12
C THR A 293 -12.50 1.25 -16.06
N PRO A 294 -13.24 2.33 -15.79
CA PRO A 294 -12.86 3.29 -14.76
C PRO A 294 -13.07 2.73 -13.34
N MET A 295 -12.17 3.09 -12.44
CA MET A 295 -12.29 2.89 -10.99
C MET A 295 -12.19 4.26 -10.32
N MET A 296 -12.90 4.49 -9.19
CA MET A 296 -12.81 5.73 -8.44
C MET A 296 -13.07 5.53 -6.94
N TRP A 297 -12.52 6.42 -6.12
CA TRP A 297 -12.83 6.42 -4.69
C TRP A 297 -14.26 6.89 -4.42
N GLY A 298 -14.91 6.27 -3.44
CA GLY A 298 -16.35 6.39 -3.25
C GLY A 298 -16.82 7.46 -2.26
N ASP A 299 -15.90 8.20 -1.61
CA ASP A 299 -16.21 9.13 -0.51
C ASP A 299 -17.13 10.28 -0.90
N ILE A 300 -16.90 10.91 -2.05
CA ILE A 300 -17.74 12.02 -2.51
C ILE A 300 -19.14 11.54 -2.91
N ILE A 301 -19.24 10.34 -3.50
CA ILE A 301 -20.55 9.74 -3.82
C ILE A 301 -21.26 9.28 -2.54
N ASP A 302 -20.52 8.85 -1.51
CA ASP A 302 -21.14 8.60 -0.19
C ASP A 302 -21.77 9.87 0.41
N ALA A 303 -21.08 11.02 0.27
CA ALA A 303 -21.61 12.31 0.72
C ALA A 303 -22.81 12.81 -0.12
N HIS A 304 -22.90 12.40 -1.39
CA HIS A 304 -23.94 12.76 -2.36
C HIS A 304 -24.60 11.50 -2.94
N TYR A 305 -25.04 10.60 -2.06
CA TYR A 305 -25.56 9.28 -2.43
C TYR A 305 -26.74 9.32 -3.41
N ASP A 306 -27.56 10.37 -3.32
CA ASP A 306 -28.68 10.65 -4.24
C ASP A 306 -28.23 10.84 -5.70
N LEU A 307 -26.94 11.04 -5.95
CA LEU A 307 -26.37 11.21 -7.28
C LEU A 307 -25.67 9.94 -7.83
N ILE A 308 -25.65 8.85 -7.06
CA ILE A 308 -24.91 7.63 -7.46
C ILE A 308 -25.41 7.05 -8.79
N ASP A 309 -26.71 7.18 -9.08
CA ASP A 309 -27.33 6.70 -10.33
C ASP A 309 -26.92 7.51 -11.55
N GLN A 310 -26.29 8.68 -11.38
CA GLN A 310 -25.77 9.52 -12.45
C GLN A 310 -24.32 9.18 -12.80
N ILE A 311 -23.64 8.37 -11.99
CA ILE A 311 -22.34 7.80 -12.32
C ILE A 311 -22.56 6.56 -13.19
N ASP A 312 -21.76 6.40 -14.24
CA ASP A 312 -21.81 5.25 -15.15
C ASP A 312 -21.73 3.92 -14.35
N GLU A 313 -22.58 2.96 -14.71
CA GLU A 313 -22.73 1.69 -13.97
C GLU A 313 -21.49 0.78 -14.03
N ASP A 314 -20.68 0.92 -15.10
CA ASP A 314 -19.45 0.13 -15.26
C ASP A 314 -18.31 0.59 -14.32
N VAL A 315 -18.46 1.72 -13.63
CA VAL A 315 -17.45 2.22 -12.71
C VAL A 315 -17.30 1.30 -11.50
N ILE A 316 -16.06 0.86 -11.24
CA ILE A 316 -15.74 0.10 -10.02
C ILE A 316 -15.53 1.10 -8.87
N MET A 317 -16.41 1.02 -7.87
CA MET A 317 -16.36 1.88 -6.68
C MET A 317 -15.34 1.34 -5.68
N LEU A 318 -14.44 2.21 -5.20
CA LEU A 318 -13.44 1.90 -4.18
C LEU A 318 -13.93 2.40 -2.82
N SER A 319 -14.56 1.50 -2.06
CA SER A 319 -15.14 1.80 -0.74
C SER A 319 -14.06 1.72 0.33
N TRP A 320 -13.53 2.87 0.76
CA TRP A 320 -12.44 2.93 1.73
C TRP A 320 -12.89 3.28 3.14
N GLY A 321 -12.09 2.88 4.12
CA GLY A 321 -12.27 3.23 5.51
C GLY A 321 -11.14 2.64 6.37
N TYR A 322 -10.49 3.46 7.18
CA TYR A 322 -9.20 3.10 7.81
C TYR A 322 -9.27 2.95 9.34
N SER A 323 -10.41 3.27 9.95
CA SER A 323 -10.57 3.15 11.39
C SER A 323 -10.56 1.68 11.84
N ALA A 324 -9.92 1.39 12.97
CA ALA A 324 -10.07 0.09 13.65
C ALA A 324 -11.53 -0.24 14.00
N ASN A 325 -12.38 0.80 14.10
CA ASN A 325 -13.81 0.70 14.39
C ASN A 325 -14.70 1.02 13.19
N VAL A 326 -14.15 0.84 11.96
CA VAL A 326 -14.90 1.06 10.70
C VAL A 326 -16.25 0.34 10.73
N GLN A 327 -17.27 0.99 10.19
CA GLN A 327 -18.63 0.47 10.03
C GLN A 327 -18.90 0.13 8.56
N PRO A 328 -19.88 -0.72 8.24
CA PRO A 328 -20.14 -1.17 6.87
C PRO A 328 -21.02 -0.21 6.04
N ASP A 329 -21.36 0.97 6.55
CA ASP A 329 -22.39 1.84 5.97
C ASP A 329 -22.11 2.20 4.50
N VAL A 330 -20.89 2.64 4.18
CA VAL A 330 -20.49 2.98 2.80
C VAL A 330 -20.56 1.75 1.90
N ILE A 331 -20.04 0.61 2.38
CA ILE A 331 -20.05 -0.66 1.65
C ILE A 331 -21.49 -1.08 1.32
N ASN A 332 -22.39 -0.96 2.31
CA ASN A 332 -23.79 -1.31 2.14
C ASN A 332 -24.50 -0.37 1.16
N LYS A 333 -24.25 0.94 1.22
CA LYS A 333 -24.81 1.91 0.25
C LYS A 333 -24.44 1.56 -1.19
N VAL A 334 -23.17 1.23 -1.45
CA VAL A 334 -22.70 0.87 -2.78
C VAL A 334 -23.31 -0.45 -3.25
N ARG A 335 -23.44 -1.45 -2.36
CA ARG A 335 -24.18 -2.70 -2.63
C ARG A 335 -25.66 -2.43 -2.97
N ASP A 336 -26.34 -1.61 -2.15
CA ASP A 336 -27.77 -1.34 -2.30
C ASP A 336 -28.09 -0.55 -3.58
N ALA A 337 -27.10 0.21 -4.10
CA ALA A 337 -27.12 0.81 -5.42
C ALA A 337 -26.75 -0.18 -6.56
N ASN A 338 -26.55 -1.45 -6.26
CA ASN A 338 -26.17 -2.51 -7.21
C ASN A 338 -24.90 -2.17 -8.02
N ARG A 339 -23.88 -1.55 -7.38
CA ARG A 339 -22.62 -1.17 -8.00
C ARG A 339 -21.53 -2.19 -7.73
N THR A 340 -20.65 -2.40 -8.72
CA THR A 340 -19.41 -3.16 -8.52
C THR A 340 -18.50 -2.39 -7.57
N GLN A 341 -18.01 -3.06 -6.51
CA GLN A 341 -17.12 -2.42 -5.55
C GLN A 341 -15.93 -3.29 -5.15
N TYR A 342 -14.84 -2.61 -4.79
CA TYR A 342 -13.75 -3.16 -4.00
C TYR A 342 -13.73 -2.49 -2.64
N VAL A 343 -13.46 -3.25 -1.59
CA VAL A 343 -13.27 -2.71 -0.24
C VAL A 343 -11.80 -2.39 -0.02
N CYS A 344 -11.53 -1.22 0.54
CA CYS A 344 -10.18 -0.67 0.62
C CYS A 344 -9.78 -0.39 2.08
N PRO A 345 -9.29 -1.40 2.82
CA PRO A 345 -8.69 -1.19 4.14
C PRO A 345 -7.31 -0.54 4.02
N GLY A 346 -6.74 -0.10 5.15
CA GLY A 346 -5.44 0.54 5.22
C GLY A 346 -4.39 -0.19 6.03
N CYS A 347 -3.13 -0.11 5.58
CA CYS A 347 -1.96 -0.53 6.36
C CYS A 347 -1.68 0.40 7.55
N ASN A 348 -2.28 1.59 7.58
CA ASN A 348 -2.09 2.60 8.61
C ASN A 348 -0.60 2.93 8.86
N ASN A 349 0.13 3.19 7.77
CA ASN A 349 1.55 3.56 7.78
C ASN A 349 1.80 5.05 7.51
N TRP A 350 0.78 5.78 7.06
CA TRP A 350 0.88 7.23 6.85
C TRP A 350 1.15 7.96 8.17
N THR A 351 1.84 9.09 8.08
CA THR A 351 2.29 9.85 9.27
C THR A 351 3.17 9.06 10.24
N SER A 352 3.86 8.01 9.77
CA SER A 352 4.47 7.01 10.62
C SER A 352 5.74 6.42 9.99
N LEU A 353 6.71 6.00 10.83
CA LEU A 353 7.87 5.23 10.37
C LEU A 353 7.56 3.76 10.15
N ILE A 354 6.47 3.26 10.75
CA ILE A 354 6.03 1.87 10.68
C ILE A 354 4.51 1.82 10.71
N GLU A 355 3.94 0.77 10.14
CA GLU A 355 2.50 0.52 10.19
C GLU A 355 1.96 0.38 11.62
N MET A 356 0.77 0.93 11.84
CA MET A 356 0.09 0.95 13.14
C MET A 356 -0.78 -0.30 13.29
N LEU A 357 -0.18 -1.42 13.68
CA LEU A 357 -0.82 -2.75 13.69
C LEU A 357 -2.08 -2.84 14.54
N ASN A 358 -2.18 -2.05 15.60
CA ASN A 358 -3.38 -1.97 16.43
C ASN A 358 -4.59 -1.34 15.72
N ALA A 359 -4.35 -0.57 14.66
CA ALA A 359 -5.39 0.00 13.80
C ALA A 359 -5.59 -0.85 12.54
N SER A 360 -4.50 -1.23 11.84
CA SER A 360 -4.57 -1.92 10.56
C SER A 360 -5.17 -3.33 10.67
N ILE A 361 -4.77 -4.14 11.66
CA ILE A 361 -5.25 -5.52 11.77
C ILE A 361 -6.78 -5.61 12.01
N PRO A 362 -7.37 -4.88 12.97
CA PRO A 362 -8.82 -4.84 13.12
C PRO A 362 -9.53 -4.24 11.90
N ASN A 363 -8.98 -3.20 11.30
CA ASN A 363 -9.52 -2.56 10.10
C ASN A 363 -9.62 -3.55 8.94
N ILE A 364 -8.49 -4.17 8.55
CA ILE A 364 -8.43 -5.15 7.46
C ILE A 364 -9.39 -6.31 7.72
N THR A 365 -9.46 -6.80 8.97
CA THR A 365 -10.34 -7.91 9.35
C THR A 365 -11.81 -7.56 9.13
N LYS A 366 -12.24 -6.37 9.58
CA LYS A 366 -13.63 -5.91 9.43
C LYS A 366 -13.98 -5.60 7.98
N MET A 367 -13.13 -4.83 7.29
CA MET A 367 -13.36 -4.48 5.89
C MET A 367 -13.44 -5.71 5.00
N ALA A 368 -12.54 -6.69 5.19
CA ALA A 368 -12.61 -7.96 4.46
C ALA A 368 -13.92 -8.70 4.71
N LYS A 369 -14.41 -8.74 5.96
CA LYS A 369 -15.67 -9.41 6.28
C LYS A 369 -16.88 -8.66 5.71
N TYR A 370 -16.94 -7.35 5.89
CA TYR A 370 -18.06 -6.52 5.39
C TYR A 370 -18.14 -6.56 3.87
N GLY A 371 -17.01 -6.46 3.17
CA GLY A 371 -16.98 -6.54 1.71
C GLY A 371 -17.42 -7.92 1.21
N TYR A 372 -16.95 -9.00 1.84
CA TYR A 372 -17.36 -10.36 1.49
C TYR A 372 -18.88 -10.55 1.65
N ASP A 373 -19.41 -10.13 2.78
CA ASP A 373 -20.86 -10.23 3.07
C ASP A 373 -21.70 -9.36 2.12
N ALA A 374 -21.15 -8.27 1.62
CA ALA A 374 -21.77 -7.38 0.65
C ALA A 374 -21.54 -7.80 -0.83
N GLY A 375 -20.82 -8.90 -1.09
CA GLY A 375 -20.55 -9.38 -2.44
C GLY A 375 -19.52 -8.56 -3.24
N ALA A 376 -18.65 -7.80 -2.54
CA ALA A 376 -17.58 -7.04 -3.18
C ALA A 376 -16.64 -7.95 -3.99
N LYS A 377 -16.25 -7.51 -5.19
CA LYS A 377 -15.43 -8.28 -6.13
C LYS A 377 -13.94 -8.26 -5.78
N GLY A 378 -13.49 -7.26 -5.03
CA GLY A 378 -12.09 -7.10 -4.67
C GLY A 378 -11.88 -6.55 -3.27
N LEU A 379 -10.66 -6.83 -2.75
CA LEU A 379 -10.08 -6.16 -1.60
C LEU A 379 -8.77 -5.52 -2.06
N LEU A 380 -8.66 -4.20 -1.90
CA LEU A 380 -7.48 -3.40 -2.26
C LEU A 380 -6.89 -2.79 -0.98
N ASN A 381 -5.87 -3.44 -0.41
CA ASN A 381 -5.23 -2.96 0.82
C ASN A 381 -4.32 -1.78 0.52
N THR A 382 -4.52 -0.62 1.17
CA THR A 382 -3.86 0.64 0.85
C THR A 382 -2.70 0.95 1.78
N CYS A 383 -1.62 1.47 1.19
CA CYS A 383 -0.40 1.92 1.87
C CYS A 383 -0.10 3.36 1.43
N TRP A 384 -0.68 4.34 2.14
CA TRP A 384 -0.58 5.76 1.84
C TRP A 384 0.70 6.40 2.38
N GLY A 385 1.09 7.54 1.82
CA GLY A 385 2.26 8.32 2.19
C GLY A 385 1.97 9.73 2.71
N ASP A 386 0.78 9.95 3.27
CA ASP A 386 0.32 11.27 3.71
C ASP A 386 1.34 11.99 4.60
N TYR A 387 1.47 13.29 4.41
CA TYR A 387 2.40 14.17 5.13
C TYR A 387 3.89 13.79 4.96
N GLY A 388 4.25 13.22 3.82
CA GLY A 388 5.59 12.72 3.53
C GLY A 388 5.78 11.26 3.97
N GLN A 389 6.01 10.39 3.01
CA GLN A 389 6.20 8.96 3.27
C GLN A 389 7.58 8.68 3.86
N ILE A 390 7.67 8.73 5.19
CA ILE A 390 8.91 8.46 5.91
C ILE A 390 9.17 6.98 6.15
N SER A 391 8.13 6.13 6.08
CA SER A 391 8.25 4.69 6.30
C SER A 391 8.97 3.97 5.16
N PRO A 392 9.97 3.12 5.44
CA PRO A 392 10.49 2.18 4.45
C PRO A 392 9.43 1.16 4.04
N ILE A 393 9.39 0.77 2.75
CA ILE A 393 8.38 -0.18 2.26
C ILE A 393 8.44 -1.53 2.99
N TYR A 394 9.65 -2.00 3.30
CA TYR A 394 9.84 -3.28 3.99
C TYR A 394 9.34 -3.27 5.44
N ALA A 395 9.13 -2.11 6.05
CA ALA A 395 8.51 -1.96 7.37
C ALA A 395 6.97 -1.96 7.35
N CYS A 396 6.35 -1.97 6.14
CA CYS A 396 4.90 -1.92 5.94
C CYS A 396 4.31 -3.25 5.42
N MET A 397 5.09 -4.32 5.39
CA MET A 397 4.67 -5.57 4.76
C MET A 397 3.86 -6.50 5.65
N TYR A 398 3.82 -6.29 6.96
CA TYR A 398 3.03 -7.13 7.86
C TYR A 398 1.53 -6.98 7.57
N SER A 399 1.02 -5.76 7.50
CA SER A 399 -0.39 -5.48 7.17
C SER A 399 -0.72 -5.80 5.70
N ALA A 400 0.22 -5.58 4.78
CA ALA A 400 0.05 -5.95 3.37
C ALA A 400 -0.19 -7.46 3.21
N ILE A 401 0.64 -8.30 3.85
CA ILE A 401 0.53 -9.76 3.81
C ILE A 401 -0.68 -10.24 4.63
N PHE A 402 -1.04 -9.54 5.71
CA PHE A 402 -2.28 -9.81 6.43
C PHE A 402 -3.51 -9.54 5.56
N GLY A 403 -3.53 -8.46 4.80
CA GLY A 403 -4.56 -8.16 3.80
C GLY A 403 -4.66 -9.23 2.71
N ALA A 404 -3.51 -9.69 2.18
CA ALA A 404 -3.46 -10.83 1.26
C ALA A 404 -4.12 -12.08 1.87
N SER A 405 -3.84 -12.35 3.14
CA SER A 405 -4.37 -13.49 3.85
C SER A 405 -5.88 -13.39 4.05
N LYS A 406 -6.38 -12.21 4.45
CA LYS A 406 -7.80 -11.96 4.67
C LYS A 406 -8.61 -11.92 3.38
N SER A 407 -8.01 -11.48 2.27
CA SER A 407 -8.66 -11.53 0.96
C SER A 407 -8.71 -12.95 0.37
N TRP A 408 -7.77 -13.81 0.77
CA TRP A 408 -7.77 -15.23 0.37
C TRP A 408 -8.77 -16.07 1.17
N ASN A 409 -8.78 -15.89 2.50
CA ASN A 409 -9.64 -16.63 3.43
C ASN A 409 -10.17 -15.70 4.53
N VAL A 410 -11.33 -15.10 4.28
CA VAL A 410 -11.96 -14.08 5.14
C VAL A 410 -12.21 -14.58 6.56
N ASN A 411 -12.64 -15.84 6.69
CA ASN A 411 -13.07 -16.41 7.99
C ASN A 411 -11.90 -17.03 8.78
N CYS A 412 -10.67 -17.03 8.24
CA CYS A 412 -9.54 -17.60 8.98
C CYS A 412 -9.14 -16.71 10.16
N GLU A 413 -9.00 -17.31 11.35
CA GLU A 413 -8.55 -16.62 12.57
C GLU A 413 -7.04 -16.34 12.60
N TYR A 414 -6.25 -16.98 11.73
CA TYR A 414 -4.79 -16.82 11.63
C TYR A 414 -4.03 -16.88 12.96
N LYS A 415 -4.36 -17.86 13.83
CA LYS A 415 -3.69 -18.03 15.16
C LYS A 415 -2.16 -18.12 15.10
N ASN A 416 -1.62 -18.57 13.95
CA ASN A 416 -0.19 -18.76 13.73
C ASN A 416 0.40 -17.76 12.72
N PHE A 417 -0.24 -16.60 12.51
CA PHE A 417 0.17 -15.63 11.51
C PHE A 417 1.61 -15.15 11.73
N ASP A 418 1.99 -14.84 12.95
CA ASP A 418 3.36 -14.43 13.31
C ASP A 418 4.40 -15.47 12.90
N MET A 419 4.15 -16.75 13.23
CA MET A 419 5.07 -17.82 12.86
C MET A 419 5.17 -17.99 11.33
N ALA A 420 4.08 -17.75 10.59
CA ALA A 420 4.09 -17.77 9.14
C ALA A 420 4.87 -16.57 8.58
N MET A 421 4.66 -15.36 9.11
CA MET A 421 5.43 -14.17 8.75
C MET A 421 6.92 -14.34 9.03
N ASP A 422 7.27 -14.82 10.23
CA ASP A 422 8.66 -15.11 10.61
C ASP A 422 9.33 -16.06 9.62
N LYS A 423 8.61 -17.09 9.17
CA LYS A 423 9.16 -18.09 8.25
C LYS A 423 9.18 -17.60 6.80
N HIS A 424 8.06 -17.01 6.31
CA HIS A 424 7.86 -16.80 4.88
C HIS A 424 8.31 -15.43 4.39
N TYR A 425 8.23 -14.41 5.24
CA TYR A 425 8.64 -13.06 4.87
C TYR A 425 9.98 -12.67 5.50
N TYR A 426 10.11 -12.70 6.82
CA TYR A 426 11.33 -12.24 7.50
C TYR A 426 12.49 -13.25 7.40
N GLY A 427 12.19 -14.55 7.38
CA GLY A 427 13.21 -15.62 7.46
C GLY A 427 13.95 -15.62 8.79
N TYR A 428 13.33 -15.10 9.86
CA TYR A 428 13.89 -15.03 11.19
C TYR A 428 12.80 -15.25 12.26
N LYS A 429 13.03 -16.20 13.17
CA LYS A 429 12.09 -16.52 14.24
C LYS A 429 12.02 -15.40 15.28
N GLY A 430 10.84 -14.86 15.52
CA GLY A 430 10.60 -13.77 16.48
C GLY A 430 10.61 -12.38 15.84
N ALA A 431 10.81 -12.26 14.52
CA ALA A 431 10.75 -10.98 13.80
C ALA A 431 9.40 -10.28 13.99
N SER A 432 8.30 -11.01 13.92
CA SER A 432 6.95 -10.46 14.11
C SER A 432 6.75 -9.84 15.49
N LYS A 433 7.38 -10.39 16.53
CA LYS A 433 7.36 -9.80 17.87
C LYS A 433 8.08 -8.45 17.87
N ILE A 434 9.23 -8.36 17.21
CA ILE A 434 10.00 -7.11 17.07
C ILE A 434 9.15 -6.05 16.37
N VAL A 435 8.55 -6.39 15.23
CA VAL A 435 7.65 -5.48 14.47
C VAL A 435 6.51 -4.96 15.36
N LYS A 436 5.85 -5.83 16.09
CA LYS A 436 4.75 -5.47 17.01
C LYS A 436 5.22 -4.55 18.15
N THR A 437 6.40 -4.80 18.69
CA THR A 437 6.96 -3.95 19.75
C THR A 437 7.29 -2.56 19.21
N ILE A 438 7.96 -2.45 18.06
CA ILE A 438 8.27 -1.15 17.44
C ILE A 438 6.97 -0.41 17.07
N SER A 439 6.00 -1.10 16.45
CA SER A 439 4.69 -0.52 16.12
C SER A 439 3.95 -0.01 17.37
N SER A 440 4.04 -0.72 18.49
CA SER A 440 3.46 -0.30 19.76
C SER A 440 4.20 0.91 20.35
N ALA A 441 5.53 0.92 20.30
CA ALA A 441 6.35 2.02 20.78
C ALA A 441 6.10 3.28 19.95
N TYR A 442 6.04 3.16 18.63
CA TYR A 442 5.80 4.29 17.73
C TYR A 442 4.45 5.00 17.99
N ARG A 443 3.44 4.31 18.48
CA ARG A 443 2.16 4.90 18.89
C ARG A 443 2.29 6.07 19.86
N THR A 444 3.39 6.18 20.57
CA THR A 444 3.66 7.26 21.52
C THR A 444 4.25 8.50 20.86
N CYS A 445 4.67 8.42 19.60
CA CYS A 445 5.20 9.54 18.86
C CYS A 445 4.76 9.50 17.39
N TYR A 446 4.00 10.48 16.92
CA TYR A 446 3.57 10.58 15.54
C TYR A 446 4.39 11.60 14.76
N TRP A 447 4.81 11.24 13.56
CA TRP A 447 5.49 12.17 12.63
C TRP A 447 4.71 13.46 12.40
N TYR A 448 3.39 13.36 12.22
CA TYR A 448 2.52 14.50 12.07
C TYR A 448 2.63 15.50 13.23
N GLU A 449 2.73 15.02 14.45
CA GLU A 449 2.87 15.86 15.65
C GLU A 449 4.19 16.63 15.65
N LEU A 450 5.26 15.98 15.20
CA LEU A 450 6.57 16.62 15.02
C LEU A 450 6.54 17.67 13.90
N LEU A 451 5.86 17.38 12.77
CA LEU A 451 5.64 18.36 11.69
C LEU A 451 4.85 19.56 12.16
N VAL A 452 3.81 19.36 12.98
CA VAL A 452 3.03 20.45 13.59
C VAL A 452 3.92 21.33 14.46
N GLY A 453 4.73 20.72 15.32
CA GLY A 453 5.71 21.45 16.14
C GLY A 453 6.76 22.19 15.31
N TYR A 454 7.13 21.65 14.15
CA TYR A 454 8.05 22.28 13.23
C TYR A 454 7.45 23.51 12.54
N SER A 455 6.25 23.42 12.02
CA SER A 455 5.68 24.46 11.15
C SER A 455 5.07 25.63 11.91
N ASN A 456 4.78 25.49 13.20
CA ASN A 456 4.01 26.47 14.01
C ASN A 456 2.68 26.93 13.38
N ARG A 457 2.23 26.26 12.30
CA ARG A 457 1.12 26.70 11.45
C ARG A 457 -0.18 25.93 11.70
N LEU A 458 -0.08 24.77 12.34
CA LEU A 458 -1.21 23.87 12.51
C LEU A 458 -1.91 24.05 13.87
N PHE A 459 -2.08 25.27 14.31
CA PHE A 459 -2.90 25.57 15.49
C PHE A 459 -4.38 25.75 15.16
N ASN A 460 -4.84 25.25 14.02
CA ASN A 460 -6.25 25.12 13.73
C ASN A 460 -6.83 23.83 14.30
N ASN A 461 -8.15 23.71 14.35
CA ASN A 461 -8.86 22.62 15.01
C ASN A 461 -8.51 21.22 14.47
N GLU A 462 -7.99 21.11 13.26
CA GLU A 462 -7.60 19.82 12.65
C GLU A 462 -6.38 19.18 13.34
N ALA A 463 -5.45 19.98 13.84
CA ALA A 463 -4.31 19.48 14.61
C ALA A 463 -4.69 18.87 15.97
N MET A 464 -5.90 19.08 16.43
CA MET A 464 -6.32 18.60 17.75
C MET A 464 -6.49 17.08 17.83
N TRP A 465 -6.92 16.42 16.76
CA TRP A 465 -7.07 14.95 16.75
C TRP A 465 -5.74 14.21 16.63
N CYS A 466 -4.70 14.87 16.14
CA CYS A 466 -3.34 14.35 16.06
C CYS A 466 -2.50 14.62 17.31
N ARG A 467 -3.05 15.31 18.33
CA ARG A 467 -2.30 15.56 19.57
C ARG A 467 -1.95 14.26 20.26
N ASN A 468 -0.67 14.01 20.35
CA ASN A 468 -0.15 12.93 21.11
C ASN A 468 -0.46 13.14 22.60
N GLN A 469 -1.22 12.21 23.16
CA GLN A 469 -1.59 12.22 24.59
C GLN A 469 -0.68 11.33 25.42
N ALA A 470 0.45 10.83 24.87
CA ALA A 470 1.37 10.00 25.59
C ALA A 470 1.96 10.77 26.79
N THR A 471 1.91 10.15 27.95
CA THR A 471 2.55 10.68 29.15
C THR A 471 4.08 10.50 29.07
N PRO A 472 4.86 11.29 29.86
CA PRO A 472 6.30 11.08 29.94
C PRO A 472 6.70 9.63 30.27
N ASP A 473 5.97 8.96 31.17
CA ASP A 473 6.21 7.55 31.51
C ASP A 473 5.98 6.62 30.33
N GLN A 474 4.95 6.87 29.51
CA GLN A 474 4.70 6.09 28.29
C GLN A 474 5.78 6.31 27.24
N LEU A 475 6.25 7.56 27.08
CA LEU A 475 7.36 7.89 26.18
C LEU A 475 8.65 7.18 26.64
N SER A 476 9.01 7.30 27.92
CA SER A 476 10.19 6.64 28.50
C SER A 476 10.13 5.12 28.30
N LYS A 477 8.99 4.50 28.58
CA LYS A 477 8.80 3.05 28.36
C LYS A 477 9.02 2.68 26.90
N SER A 478 8.42 3.40 25.96
CA SER A 478 8.55 3.12 24.52
C SER A 478 9.98 3.34 24.01
N PHE A 479 10.69 4.33 24.58
CA PHE A 479 12.11 4.55 24.29
C PHE A 479 12.96 3.34 24.70
N MET A 480 12.76 2.84 25.93
CA MET A 480 13.47 1.66 26.44
C MET A 480 13.16 0.39 25.64
N GLU A 481 11.91 0.19 25.22
CA GLU A 481 11.52 -0.94 24.36
C GLU A 481 12.30 -0.93 23.02
N CYS A 482 12.54 0.24 22.43
CA CYS A 482 13.39 0.36 21.24
C CYS A 482 14.87 0.14 21.57
N GLU A 483 15.36 0.65 22.72
CA GLU A 483 16.74 0.48 23.18
C GLU A 483 17.11 -1.00 23.35
N GLU A 484 16.19 -1.84 23.84
CA GLU A 484 16.39 -3.28 23.96
C GLU A 484 16.45 -3.99 22.61
N ILE A 485 15.70 -3.52 21.62
CA ILE A 485 15.56 -4.15 20.30
C ILE A 485 16.73 -3.81 19.37
N ILE A 486 17.25 -2.59 19.41
CA ILE A 486 18.28 -2.11 18.47
C ILE A 486 19.54 -2.99 18.47
N PRO A 487 20.19 -3.30 19.64
CA PRO A 487 21.37 -4.17 19.67
C PRO A 487 21.09 -5.57 19.12
N TYR A 488 19.86 -6.07 19.35
CA TYR A 488 19.44 -7.35 18.84
C TYR A 488 19.31 -7.36 17.31
N LEU A 489 18.69 -6.32 16.73
CA LEU A 489 18.61 -6.15 15.27
C LEU A 489 20.01 -5.99 14.65
N MET A 490 20.94 -5.32 15.33
CA MET A 490 22.32 -5.17 14.86
C MET A 490 23.10 -6.49 14.85
N ALA A 491 22.88 -7.34 15.86
CA ALA A 491 23.64 -8.59 16.05
C ALA A 491 23.10 -9.77 15.22
N THR A 492 21.88 -9.69 14.70
CA THR A 492 21.23 -10.81 14.02
C THR A 492 21.31 -10.68 12.48
N LYS A 493 21.23 -11.84 11.80
CA LYS A 493 21.08 -11.91 10.34
C LYS A 493 19.76 -12.57 9.99
N TRP A 494 19.05 -11.97 9.05
CA TRP A 494 17.77 -12.47 8.58
C TRP A 494 17.88 -12.93 7.11
N GLU A 495 17.04 -13.87 6.68
CA GLU A 495 16.96 -14.18 5.24
C GLU A 495 16.54 -12.93 4.44
N ASN A 496 15.61 -12.13 5.00
CA ASN A 496 15.22 -10.83 4.44
C ASN A 496 15.99 -9.71 5.14
N GLU A 497 17.22 -9.44 4.67
CA GLU A 497 18.06 -8.37 5.21
C GLU A 497 17.49 -6.97 4.96
N ASN A 498 16.74 -6.76 3.87
CA ASN A 498 16.10 -5.47 3.60
C ASN A 498 15.07 -5.15 4.70
N ALA A 499 14.27 -6.14 5.11
CA ALA A 499 13.32 -5.96 6.20
C ALA A 499 14.04 -5.72 7.56
N ARG A 500 15.15 -6.43 7.84
CA ARG A 500 15.94 -6.21 9.06
C ARG A 500 16.54 -4.80 9.11
N GLU A 501 17.16 -4.34 8.02
CA GLU A 501 17.73 -2.98 7.94
C GLU A 501 16.65 -1.90 8.07
N ALA A 502 15.51 -2.08 7.41
CA ALA A 502 14.37 -1.17 7.53
C ALA A 502 13.86 -1.10 8.98
N LEU A 503 13.70 -2.23 9.65
CA LEU A 503 13.26 -2.27 11.05
C LEU A 503 14.29 -1.69 12.02
N LEU A 504 15.59 -1.84 11.74
CA LEU A 504 16.64 -1.22 12.53
C LEU A 504 16.55 0.31 12.46
N VAL A 505 16.50 0.85 11.26
CA VAL A 505 16.41 2.31 11.06
C VAL A 505 15.10 2.88 11.60
N VAL A 506 14.03 2.11 11.56
CA VAL A 506 12.73 2.48 12.14
C VAL A 506 12.78 2.48 13.68
N ALA A 507 13.41 1.47 14.31
CA ALA A 507 13.55 1.44 15.76
C ALA A 507 14.40 2.61 16.27
N GLN A 508 15.53 2.89 15.62
CA GLN A 508 16.38 4.06 15.92
C GLN A 508 15.63 5.38 15.71
N GLY A 509 14.85 5.49 14.62
CA GLY A 509 14.04 6.67 14.34
C GLY A 509 12.91 6.86 15.35
N THR A 510 12.31 5.78 15.84
CA THR A 510 11.31 5.81 16.90
C THR A 510 11.93 6.36 18.20
N GLN A 511 13.13 5.91 18.56
CA GLN A 511 13.86 6.49 19.71
C GLN A 511 14.12 7.98 19.53
N CYS A 512 14.66 8.38 18.36
CA CYS A 512 14.93 9.77 18.03
C CYS A 512 13.68 10.65 18.17
N MET A 513 12.56 10.23 17.59
CA MET A 513 11.30 10.97 17.65
C MET A 513 10.73 11.05 19.06
N ILE A 514 10.83 9.97 19.85
CA ILE A 514 10.42 9.97 21.25
C ILE A 514 11.28 10.93 22.08
N ALA A 515 12.60 10.92 21.89
CA ALA A 515 13.51 11.81 22.60
C ALA A 515 13.23 13.30 22.28
N MET A 516 13.03 13.62 20.98
CA MET A 516 12.62 14.97 20.57
C MET A 516 11.30 15.39 21.21
N LEU A 517 10.29 14.53 21.18
CA LEU A 517 8.97 14.80 21.75
C LEU A 517 9.03 14.95 23.27
N MET A 518 9.78 14.09 23.96
CA MET A 518 9.99 14.16 25.41
C MET A 518 10.66 15.47 25.79
N SER A 519 11.73 15.85 25.07
CA SER A 519 12.42 17.12 25.29
C SER A 519 11.49 18.32 25.08
N MET A 520 10.67 18.32 24.02
CA MET A 520 9.70 19.40 23.79
C MET A 520 8.61 19.47 24.85
N LYS A 521 8.22 18.34 25.45
CA LYS A 521 7.18 18.29 26.48
C LYS A 521 7.69 18.62 27.89
N THR A 522 8.90 18.19 28.25
CA THR A 522 9.41 18.19 29.64
C THR A 522 10.79 18.83 29.79
N GLY A 523 11.54 19.02 28.71
CA GLY A 523 12.95 19.39 28.73
C GLY A 523 13.91 18.20 28.93
N GLU A 524 13.40 16.99 29.17
CA GLU A 524 14.21 15.78 29.36
C GLU A 524 14.53 15.09 28.03
N LYS A 525 15.78 14.66 27.82
CA LYS A 525 16.27 14.07 26.56
C LYS A 525 16.45 12.55 26.60
N LEU A 526 16.11 11.89 27.69
CA LEU A 526 16.23 10.41 27.87
C LEU A 526 17.65 9.87 27.60
N GLY A 527 18.69 10.67 27.81
CA GLY A 527 20.06 10.28 27.48
C GLY A 527 20.40 10.32 25.98
N TYR A 528 19.45 10.71 25.12
CA TYR A 528 19.62 10.83 23.68
C TYR A 528 20.00 12.27 23.31
N ASN A 529 21.02 12.44 22.48
CA ASN A 529 21.54 13.76 22.16
C ASN A 529 21.50 14.03 20.65
N PHE A 530 21.89 15.24 20.25
CA PHE A 530 21.86 15.65 18.87
C PHE A 530 22.79 14.85 17.95
N SER A 531 23.96 14.38 18.45
CA SER A 531 24.86 13.55 17.64
C SER A 531 24.25 12.16 17.35
N ASP A 532 23.44 11.61 18.25
CA ASP A 532 22.73 10.34 18.02
C ASP A 532 21.68 10.52 16.91
N ALA A 533 21.01 11.68 16.89
CA ALA A 533 20.08 12.03 15.81
C ALA A 533 20.80 12.20 14.45
N GLU A 534 21.98 12.81 14.42
CA GLU A 534 22.77 12.94 13.19
C GLU A 534 23.20 11.58 12.63
N GLU A 535 23.58 10.63 13.50
CA GLU A 535 23.93 9.27 13.08
C GLU A 535 22.71 8.55 12.49
N TRP A 536 21.57 8.64 13.16
CA TRP A 536 20.34 8.07 12.62
C TRP A 536 19.93 8.70 11.30
N ILE A 537 20.00 10.02 11.14
CA ILE A 537 19.66 10.72 9.89
C ILE A 537 20.51 10.21 8.73
N LYS A 538 21.81 9.97 8.94
CA LYS A 538 22.70 9.41 7.92
C LYS A 538 22.26 7.99 7.52
N GLU A 539 21.95 7.15 8.49
CA GLU A 539 21.54 5.78 8.24
C GLU A 539 20.15 5.72 7.59
N TYR A 540 19.21 6.57 8.01
CA TYR A 540 17.92 6.74 7.37
C TYR A 540 18.07 7.13 5.89
N GLY A 541 18.94 8.09 5.60
CA GLY A 541 19.24 8.50 4.22
C GLY A 541 19.82 7.36 3.38
N ARG A 542 20.70 6.53 3.96
CA ARG A 542 21.27 5.35 3.30
C ARG A 542 20.18 4.33 2.95
N VAL A 543 19.33 3.98 3.91
CA VAL A 543 18.22 3.02 3.70
C VAL A 543 17.20 3.57 2.72
N TYR A 544 16.84 4.86 2.83
CA TYR A 544 15.95 5.52 1.88
C TYR A 544 16.48 5.40 0.44
N LEU A 545 17.77 5.72 0.21
CA LEU A 545 18.38 5.67 -1.13
C LEU A 545 18.61 4.24 -1.64
N LYS A 546 18.59 3.24 -0.78
CA LYS A 546 18.58 1.83 -1.19
C LYS A 546 17.26 1.45 -1.88
N GLU A 547 16.14 1.91 -1.34
CA GLU A 547 14.78 1.56 -1.77
C GLU A 547 14.21 2.52 -2.82
N SER A 548 14.59 3.80 -2.76
CA SER A 548 13.90 4.88 -3.44
C SER A 548 14.87 5.79 -4.19
N LYS A 549 14.33 6.53 -5.16
CA LYS A 549 15.03 7.62 -5.84
C LYS A 549 15.23 8.79 -4.85
N PRO A 550 16.24 9.68 -5.08
CA PRO A 550 16.54 10.77 -4.14
C PRO A 550 15.34 11.64 -3.78
N GLY A 551 14.57 12.03 -4.79
CA GLY A 551 13.30 12.74 -4.64
C GLY A 551 13.32 13.79 -3.53
N GLU A 552 12.39 13.66 -2.60
CA GLU A 552 12.17 14.60 -1.49
C GLU A 552 12.97 14.24 -0.21
N LEU A 553 13.94 13.33 -0.29
CA LEU A 553 14.76 12.96 0.88
C LEU A 553 15.37 14.18 1.59
N LYS A 554 15.83 15.18 0.81
CA LYS A 554 16.42 16.40 1.38
C LYS A 554 15.44 17.15 2.29
N GLU A 555 14.17 17.19 1.93
CA GLU A 555 13.14 17.89 2.69
C GLU A 555 12.81 17.11 3.97
N VAL A 556 12.71 15.77 3.89
CA VAL A 556 12.55 14.91 5.06
C VAL A 556 13.68 15.11 6.05
N ILE A 557 14.93 15.02 5.56
CA ILE A 557 16.13 15.19 6.39
C ILE A 557 16.16 16.57 7.02
N LYS A 558 15.86 17.63 6.26
CA LYS A 558 15.84 19.02 6.76
C LYS A 558 14.91 19.16 7.94
N VAL A 559 13.67 18.68 7.82
CA VAL A 559 12.68 18.78 8.91
C VAL A 559 13.15 18.04 10.16
N ILE A 560 13.63 16.81 9.99
CA ILE A 560 14.13 16.00 11.12
C ILE A 560 15.34 16.68 11.78
N TYR A 561 16.29 17.14 10.98
CA TYR A 561 17.52 17.79 11.47
C TYR A 561 17.20 19.06 12.27
N GLU A 562 16.36 19.95 11.74
CA GLU A 562 16.00 21.19 12.43
C GLU A 562 15.20 20.95 13.72
N LEU A 563 14.32 19.92 13.73
CA LEU A 563 13.62 19.49 14.95
C LEU A 563 14.59 18.94 16.00
N ALA A 564 15.52 18.06 15.59
CA ALA A 564 16.53 17.50 16.48
C ALA A 564 17.45 18.61 17.03
N GLU A 565 17.86 19.57 16.19
CA GLU A 565 18.67 20.68 16.63
C GLU A 565 18.01 21.52 17.70
N ARG A 566 16.70 21.83 17.54
CA ARG A 566 15.93 22.61 18.51
C ARG A 566 15.66 21.88 19.82
N SER A 567 15.47 20.57 19.78
CA SER A 567 15.01 19.80 20.92
C SER A 567 16.13 19.03 21.64
N LEU A 568 17.21 18.69 20.96
CA LEU A 568 18.27 17.83 21.51
C LEU A 568 19.62 18.54 21.71
N LYS A 569 19.87 19.75 21.18
CA LYS A 569 20.96 20.61 21.57
C LYS A 569 20.61 21.33 22.88
#